data_cc03618eaff893b957b8062ce6021db7
#
_entry.id   cc03618eaff893b957b8062ce6021db7
#
_cell.length_a   1.000
_cell.length_b   1.000
_cell.length_c   1.000
_cell.angle_alpha   90.00
_cell.angle_beta   90.00
_cell.angle_gamma   90.00
#
_symmetry.space_group_name_H-M   'P 1'
#
loop_
_entity.id
_entity.type
_entity.pdbx_description
1 polymer ?
#
loop_
_entity_poly.entity_id
_entity_poly.type
_entity_poly.pdbx_seq_one_letter_code
_entity_poly.pdbx_strand_id
1 'polypeptide(L)'
;EMQRSLVGSEMCIRDRFTLMWYCVDVLYGFAHAERQPKGYDLEHVYKIRISCNPTQIVPCTSEDSLQTFWFKPMEEVLRRIRQYPAVESAATWLGTDTYTRGRVYQGYTTDSVHVVETTVRYVSPEYFDVMRIPLLQGNVSDWNSTASPLPAVVTRDLADSLFQTSAGAVGREFLDYYSGGLRYRVSAVCALQKTDDYARYGPFVLTPFPGWFYEDQYLPFISLRIRPEADTDNFAARFYQDMMSQLQVAPFYLFDIQSYKDQKIERDAAEGITPYIRSARLIVIFFVFNVFIGLMGTFWFRTRHRRSEIALRMAMGSSRGRIRWQLLGEGLLLLALASIPALMICINMVMADVTFTEATDATWGRFVICVSIVWIL
;
A
#
# COMPACT_ATOMS: atom_id res chain seq x y z
N GLU A 1 -4.98 -45.96 26.72
CA GLU A 1 -4.51 -45.73 25.33
C GLU A 1 -5.47 -44.85 24.53
N MET A 2 -6.78 -45.07 24.63
CA MET A 2 -7.81 -44.28 23.92
C MET A 2 -7.78 -42.80 24.31
N GLN A 3 -7.62 -42.45 25.58
CA GLN A 3 -7.50 -41.03 26.03
C GLN A 3 -6.24 -40.33 25.52
N ARG A 4 -5.09 -41.02 25.47
CA ARG A 4 -3.83 -40.48 24.94
C ARG A 4 -3.92 -40.20 23.42
N SER A 5 -4.65 -41.03 22.67
CA SER A 5 -4.88 -40.85 21.26
C SER A 5 -5.81 -39.64 20.97
N LEU A 6 -6.82 -39.42 21.80
CA LEU A 6 -7.73 -38.26 21.69
C LEU A 6 -7.01 -36.94 21.98
N VAL A 7 -6.25 -36.87 23.09
CA VAL A 7 -5.49 -35.66 23.45
C VAL A 7 -4.45 -35.31 22.38
N GLY A 8 -3.78 -36.30 21.80
CA GLY A 8 -2.81 -36.09 20.72
C GLY A 8 -3.49 -35.56 19.42
N SER A 9 -4.69 -36.04 19.11
CA SER A 9 -5.43 -35.55 17.93
C SER A 9 -6.00 -34.15 18.12
N GLU A 10 -6.45 -33.82 19.33
CA GLU A 10 -6.97 -32.47 19.66
C GLU A 10 -5.85 -31.40 19.61
N MET A 11 -4.67 -31.71 20.14
CA MET A 11 -3.49 -30.81 20.03
C MET A 11 -3.13 -30.55 18.57
N CYS A 12 -3.10 -31.59 17.74
CA CYS A 12 -2.80 -31.45 16.31
C CYS A 12 -3.82 -30.57 15.56
N ILE A 13 -5.10 -30.70 15.87
CA ILE A 13 -6.16 -29.91 15.24
C ILE A 13 -6.06 -28.44 15.67
N ARG A 14 -5.85 -28.20 16.95
CA ARG A 14 -5.67 -26.85 17.52
C ARG A 14 -4.52 -26.10 16.85
N ASP A 15 -3.34 -26.72 16.80
CA ASP A 15 -2.13 -26.09 16.30
C ASP A 15 -2.22 -25.81 14.78
N ARG A 16 -2.82 -26.74 14.03
CA ARG A 16 -3.08 -26.56 12.59
C ARG A 16 -4.08 -25.46 12.34
N PHE A 17 -5.17 -25.41 13.13
CA PHE A 17 -6.18 -24.34 12.99
C PHE A 17 -5.56 -22.97 13.24
N THR A 18 -4.77 -22.80 14.29
CA THR A 18 -4.14 -21.53 14.63
C THR A 18 -3.17 -21.07 13.54
N LEU A 19 -2.30 -21.96 13.04
CA LEU A 19 -1.35 -21.63 11.96
C LEU A 19 -2.06 -21.33 10.65
N MET A 20 -3.07 -22.10 10.30
CA MET A 20 -3.86 -21.85 9.09
C MET A 20 -4.60 -20.52 9.19
N TRP A 21 -5.21 -20.22 10.34
CA TRP A 21 -5.85 -18.93 10.57
C TRP A 21 -4.85 -17.77 10.41
N TYR A 22 -3.66 -17.88 11.02
CA TYR A 22 -2.63 -16.85 10.87
C TYR A 22 -2.27 -16.60 9.40
N CYS A 23 -2.02 -17.65 8.63
CA CYS A 23 -1.70 -17.52 7.21
C CYS A 23 -2.87 -16.94 6.39
N VAL A 24 -4.10 -17.34 6.69
CA VAL A 24 -5.31 -16.81 6.03
C VAL A 24 -5.50 -15.34 6.39
N ASP A 25 -5.30 -14.96 7.66
CA ASP A 25 -5.40 -13.59 8.12
C ASP A 25 -4.38 -12.67 7.44
N VAL A 26 -3.14 -13.12 7.32
CA VAL A 26 -2.08 -12.43 6.58
C VAL A 26 -2.47 -12.25 5.11
N LEU A 27 -2.86 -13.33 4.43
CA LEU A 27 -3.25 -13.27 3.01
C LEU A 27 -4.45 -12.36 2.78
N TYR A 28 -5.44 -12.41 3.66
CA TYR A 28 -6.61 -11.54 3.62
C TYR A 28 -6.20 -10.07 3.83
N GLY A 29 -5.33 -9.79 4.81
CA GLY A 29 -4.83 -8.45 5.09
C GLY A 29 -4.14 -7.82 3.88
N PHE A 30 -3.22 -8.53 3.25
CA PHE A 30 -2.55 -8.05 2.04
C PHE A 30 -3.54 -7.83 0.88
N ALA A 31 -4.44 -8.79 0.62
CA ALA A 31 -5.43 -8.67 -0.44
C ALA A 31 -6.43 -7.53 -0.19
N HIS A 32 -6.80 -7.28 1.07
CA HIS A 32 -7.67 -6.18 1.44
C HIS A 32 -6.97 -4.83 1.29
N ALA A 33 -5.73 -4.72 1.76
CA ALA A 33 -4.93 -3.51 1.67
C ALA A 33 -4.68 -3.07 0.21
N GLU A 34 -4.39 -4.02 -0.67
CA GLU A 34 -4.14 -3.77 -2.09
C GLU A 34 -5.40 -3.26 -2.83
N ARG A 35 -6.59 -3.67 -2.37
CA ARG A 35 -7.88 -3.22 -2.95
C ARG A 35 -8.33 -1.85 -2.48
N GLN A 36 -7.77 -1.33 -1.41
CA GLN A 36 -8.13 -0.01 -0.91
C GLN A 36 -7.62 1.09 -1.86
N PRO A 37 -8.42 2.15 -2.11
CA PRO A 37 -8.00 3.26 -2.95
C PRO A 37 -6.79 3.96 -2.32
N LYS A 38 -5.78 4.26 -3.13
CA LYS A 38 -4.54 4.92 -2.66
C LYS A 38 -4.65 6.43 -2.55
N GLY A 39 -5.72 7.00 -3.10
CA GLY A 39 -5.91 8.45 -3.22
C GLY A 39 -5.24 9.05 -4.48
N TYR A 40 -4.67 8.22 -5.35
CA TYR A 40 -4.08 8.57 -6.64
C TYR A 40 -4.08 7.36 -7.57
N ASP A 41 -3.88 7.60 -8.86
CA ASP A 41 -3.82 6.58 -9.90
C ASP A 41 -2.42 6.49 -10.52
N LEU A 42 -1.83 5.29 -10.50
CA LEU A 42 -0.50 4.99 -11.06
C LEU A 42 -0.57 4.15 -12.34
N GLU A 43 -1.75 3.84 -12.86
CA GLU A 43 -1.87 3.15 -14.15
C GLU A 43 -1.30 4.05 -15.25
N HIS A 44 -0.49 3.48 -16.11
CA HIS A 44 0.18 4.18 -17.21
C HIS A 44 1.08 5.36 -16.75
N VAL A 45 1.60 5.32 -15.51
CA VAL A 45 2.49 6.35 -14.99
C VAL A 45 3.91 5.81 -14.88
N TYR A 46 4.84 6.60 -15.39
CA TYR A 46 6.28 6.34 -15.36
C TYR A 46 7.00 7.44 -14.58
N LYS A 47 8.07 7.06 -13.93
CA LYS A 47 8.98 7.94 -13.23
C LYS A 47 10.27 8.07 -14.02
N ILE A 48 10.65 9.29 -14.31
CA ILE A 48 11.93 9.65 -14.93
C ILE A 48 12.84 10.20 -13.85
N ARG A 49 14.07 9.72 -13.83
CA ARG A 49 15.16 10.30 -13.07
C ARG A 49 16.05 11.09 -14.02
N ILE A 50 16.21 12.36 -13.72
CA ILE A 50 17.17 13.24 -14.36
C ILE A 50 18.42 13.28 -13.47
N SER A 51 19.59 13.36 -14.05
CA SER A 51 20.83 13.58 -13.32
C SER A 51 21.58 14.79 -13.91
N CYS A 52 22.53 15.31 -13.14
CA CYS A 52 23.39 16.42 -13.56
C CYS A 52 24.78 15.94 -13.87
N ASN A 53 25.40 16.54 -14.89
CA ASN A 53 26.83 16.39 -15.11
C ASN A 53 27.60 17.29 -14.13
N PRO A 54 28.38 16.72 -13.17
CA PRO A 54 29.07 17.49 -12.14
C PRO A 54 30.00 18.58 -12.71
N THR A 55 30.53 18.38 -13.90
CA THR A 55 31.45 19.35 -14.55
C THR A 55 30.71 20.53 -15.16
N GLN A 56 29.42 20.48 -15.28
CA GLN A 56 28.56 21.51 -15.88
C GLN A 56 27.68 22.22 -14.86
N ILE A 57 27.76 21.83 -13.58
CA ILE A 57 27.01 22.50 -12.50
C ILE A 57 27.69 23.85 -12.25
N VAL A 58 26.91 24.91 -12.41
CA VAL A 58 27.32 26.26 -12.06
C VAL A 58 26.75 26.57 -10.67
N PRO A 59 27.60 27.01 -9.70
CA PRO A 59 27.10 27.47 -8.41
C PRO A 59 26.14 28.63 -8.59
N CYS A 60 24.91 28.45 -8.21
CA CYS A 60 23.88 29.47 -8.34
C CYS A 60 23.82 30.30 -7.04
N THR A 61 24.45 31.45 -7.06
CA THR A 61 24.52 32.38 -5.90
C THR A 61 23.53 33.52 -5.97
N SER A 62 22.78 33.63 -7.09
CA SER A 62 21.74 34.63 -7.31
C SER A 62 20.51 34.02 -7.99
N GLU A 63 19.37 34.68 -7.84
CA GLU A 63 18.12 34.28 -8.45
C GLU A 63 18.22 34.22 -9.99
N ASP A 64 18.94 35.18 -10.60
CA ASP A 64 19.18 35.19 -12.05
C ASP A 64 20.02 33.98 -12.51
N SER A 65 21.00 33.58 -11.72
CA SER A 65 21.82 32.39 -12.02
C SER A 65 21.00 31.09 -11.88
N LEU A 66 20.16 30.98 -10.87
CA LEU A 66 19.21 29.88 -10.72
C LEU A 66 18.25 29.81 -11.90
N GLN A 67 17.67 30.96 -12.28
CA GLN A 67 16.75 31.04 -13.41
C GLN A 67 17.44 30.57 -14.70
N THR A 68 18.67 30.98 -14.94
CA THR A 68 19.36 30.72 -16.20
C THR A 68 19.92 29.30 -16.29
N PHE A 69 20.52 28.79 -15.21
CA PHE A 69 21.26 27.54 -15.24
C PHE A 69 20.49 26.34 -14.68
N TRP A 70 19.35 26.57 -14.01
CA TRP A 70 18.57 25.50 -13.42
C TRP A 70 17.14 25.43 -13.94
N PHE A 71 16.38 26.52 -13.82
CA PHE A 71 14.95 26.52 -14.20
C PHE A 71 14.74 26.40 -15.70
N LYS A 72 15.35 27.26 -16.51
CA LYS A 72 15.17 27.22 -17.96
C LYS A 72 15.57 25.88 -18.58
N PRO A 73 16.73 25.28 -18.22
CA PRO A 73 17.07 23.94 -18.67
C PRO A 73 16.04 22.87 -18.24
N MET A 74 15.52 22.93 -17.01
CA MET A 74 14.51 21.98 -16.53
C MET A 74 13.16 22.16 -17.27
N GLU A 75 12.75 23.40 -17.50
CA GLU A 75 11.57 23.69 -18.33
C GLU A 75 11.72 23.15 -19.75
N GLU A 76 12.90 23.28 -20.33
CA GLU A 76 13.19 22.74 -21.66
C GLU A 76 13.13 21.21 -21.67
N VAL A 77 13.68 20.53 -20.63
CA VAL A 77 13.54 19.08 -20.45
C VAL A 77 12.05 18.69 -20.40
N LEU A 78 11.26 19.37 -19.58
CA LEU A 78 9.82 19.10 -19.45
C LEU A 78 9.08 19.36 -20.76
N ARG A 79 9.41 20.43 -21.46
CA ARG A 79 8.82 20.78 -22.76
C ARG A 79 9.05 19.65 -23.78
N ARG A 80 10.28 19.13 -23.86
CA ARG A 80 10.62 18.03 -24.77
C ARG A 80 9.89 16.73 -24.39
N ILE A 81 9.79 16.42 -23.10
CA ILE A 81 9.03 15.26 -22.62
C ILE A 81 7.55 15.40 -23.01
N ARG A 82 6.94 16.56 -22.79
CA ARG A 82 5.52 16.81 -23.13
C ARG A 82 5.24 16.74 -24.63
N GLN A 83 6.25 16.95 -25.47
CA GLN A 83 6.12 16.86 -26.94
C GLN A 83 6.21 15.41 -27.45
N TYR A 84 6.62 14.45 -26.61
CA TYR A 84 6.67 13.04 -27.02
C TYR A 84 5.25 12.50 -27.26
N PRO A 85 4.95 11.90 -28.43
CA PRO A 85 3.58 11.61 -28.86
C PRO A 85 2.78 10.72 -27.91
N ALA A 86 3.44 9.86 -27.14
CA ALA A 86 2.79 8.96 -26.20
C ALA A 86 2.45 9.62 -24.86
N VAL A 87 3.04 10.79 -24.55
CA VAL A 87 2.87 11.46 -23.26
C VAL A 87 1.53 12.23 -23.25
N GLU A 88 0.73 11.98 -22.23
CA GLU A 88 -0.52 12.70 -21.95
C GLU A 88 -0.22 13.94 -21.09
N SER A 89 0.54 13.75 -20.00
CA SER A 89 0.94 14.83 -19.07
C SER A 89 2.26 14.48 -18.38
N ALA A 90 2.99 15.51 -17.93
CA ALA A 90 4.23 15.37 -17.19
C ALA A 90 4.37 16.43 -16.11
N ALA A 91 4.84 16.04 -14.94
CA ALA A 91 4.96 16.89 -13.76
C ALA A 91 6.26 16.62 -13.01
N THR A 92 6.79 17.66 -12.37
CA THR A 92 7.92 17.54 -11.44
C THR A 92 7.43 17.37 -10.02
N TRP A 93 8.20 16.62 -9.24
CA TRP A 93 7.94 16.47 -7.81
C TRP A 93 9.21 16.07 -7.05
N LEU A 94 9.19 16.32 -5.73
CA LEU A 94 10.19 15.85 -4.78
C LEU A 94 9.55 15.55 -3.42
N GLY A 95 10.25 14.78 -2.60
CA GLY A 95 9.83 14.39 -1.27
C GLY A 95 9.55 12.90 -1.19
N THR A 96 8.52 12.51 -0.47
CA THR A 96 8.20 11.09 -0.29
C THR A 96 7.69 10.47 -1.59
N ASP A 97 8.44 9.52 -2.10
CA ASP A 97 8.04 8.73 -3.27
C ASP A 97 7.10 7.59 -2.89
N THR A 98 6.34 7.14 -3.87
CA THR A 98 5.54 5.92 -3.77
C THR A 98 6.47 4.72 -3.95
N TYR A 99 6.26 3.67 -3.17
CA TYR A 99 7.06 2.44 -3.19
C TYR A 99 8.53 2.60 -2.82
N THR A 100 8.89 3.65 -2.06
CA THR A 100 10.23 3.79 -1.48
C THR A 100 10.20 3.70 0.05
N ARG A 101 11.36 3.39 0.65
CA ARG A 101 11.49 3.37 2.12
C ARG A 101 11.69 4.74 2.71
N GLY A 102 12.22 5.67 1.91
CA GLY A 102 12.47 7.03 2.36
C GLY A 102 11.18 7.83 2.45
N ARG A 103 10.89 8.37 3.64
CA ARG A 103 9.76 9.28 3.85
C ARG A 103 10.31 10.61 4.33
N VAL A 104 9.82 11.70 3.76
CA VAL A 104 10.10 13.05 4.22
C VAL A 104 8.94 13.47 5.11
N TYR A 105 9.22 13.64 6.40
CA TYR A 105 8.26 14.09 7.38
C TYR A 105 8.51 15.54 7.74
N GLN A 106 7.42 16.26 7.97
CA GLN A 106 7.42 17.63 8.45
C GLN A 106 6.34 17.78 9.52
N GLY A 107 6.61 18.59 10.53
CA GLY A 107 5.64 18.88 11.58
C GLY A 107 4.81 20.11 11.23
N TYR A 108 3.50 20.00 11.23
CA TYR A 108 2.60 21.11 11.02
C TYR A 108 1.72 21.38 12.23
N THR A 109 1.40 22.67 12.44
CA THR A 109 0.63 23.12 13.58
C THR A 109 -0.20 24.34 13.26
N THR A 110 -1.26 24.57 14.03
CA THR A 110 -2.07 25.79 14.00
C THR A 110 -1.89 26.65 15.25
N ASP A 111 -1.39 26.07 16.33
CA ASP A 111 -1.31 26.69 17.66
C ASP A 111 0.09 26.62 18.30
N SER A 112 1.07 26.06 17.59
CA SER A 112 2.44 25.81 18.06
C SER A 112 2.56 24.83 19.26
N VAL A 113 1.46 24.19 19.64
CA VAL A 113 1.41 23.22 20.75
C VAL A 113 1.16 21.81 20.22
N HIS A 114 0.16 21.67 19.35
CA HIS A 114 -0.21 20.39 18.75
C HIS A 114 0.46 20.27 17.38
N VAL A 115 1.48 19.44 17.31
CA VAL A 115 2.22 19.17 16.05
C VAL A 115 1.75 17.87 15.44
N VAL A 116 1.35 17.93 14.18
CA VAL A 116 0.98 16.76 13.38
C VAL A 116 2.13 16.42 12.45
N GLU A 117 2.75 15.26 12.66
CA GLU A 117 3.74 14.75 11.72
C GLU A 117 3.09 14.32 10.43
N THR A 118 3.58 14.83 9.33
CA THR A 118 2.93 14.77 8.03
C THR A 118 3.94 14.44 6.95
N THR A 119 3.55 13.60 6.02
CA THR A 119 4.34 13.31 4.83
C THR A 119 4.25 14.47 3.84
N VAL A 120 5.39 14.97 3.36
CA VAL A 120 5.46 16.11 2.45
C VAL A 120 5.85 15.69 1.05
N ARG A 121 5.23 16.35 0.08
CA ARG A 121 5.59 16.25 -1.33
C ARG A 121 5.53 17.64 -1.98
N TYR A 122 6.65 18.05 -2.54
CA TYR A 122 6.75 19.28 -3.33
C TYR A 122 6.42 18.94 -4.77
N VAL A 123 5.46 19.64 -5.38
CA VAL A 123 4.91 19.25 -6.68
C VAL A 123 4.68 20.46 -7.58
N SER A 124 4.81 20.25 -8.89
CA SER A 124 4.26 21.20 -9.87
C SER A 124 2.73 21.03 -10.01
N PRO A 125 1.98 22.02 -10.49
CA PRO A 125 0.52 21.95 -10.53
C PRO A 125 -0.01 20.80 -11.41
N GLU A 126 0.72 20.40 -12.45
CA GLU A 126 0.34 19.29 -13.32
C GLU A 126 0.44 17.92 -12.63
N TYR A 127 1.06 17.85 -11.45
CA TYR A 127 1.16 16.62 -10.69
C TYR A 127 -0.21 16.02 -10.30
N PHE A 128 -1.18 16.90 -10.05
CA PHE A 128 -2.55 16.48 -9.72
C PHE A 128 -3.22 15.78 -10.90
N ASP A 129 -2.94 16.22 -12.14
CA ASP A 129 -3.45 15.59 -13.35
C ASP A 129 -2.71 14.29 -13.67
N VAL A 130 -1.36 14.29 -13.55
CA VAL A 130 -0.54 13.09 -13.77
C VAL A 130 -0.94 11.96 -12.83
N MET A 131 -1.15 12.26 -11.56
CA MET A 131 -1.51 11.28 -10.54
C MET A 131 -3.02 11.10 -10.37
N ARG A 132 -3.84 11.88 -11.09
CA ARG A 132 -5.31 11.89 -10.97
C ARG A 132 -5.77 11.96 -9.52
N ILE A 133 -5.21 12.89 -8.76
CA ILE A 133 -5.54 13.06 -7.34
C ILE A 133 -6.92 13.69 -7.21
N PRO A 134 -7.91 13.01 -6.58
CA PRO A 134 -9.25 13.57 -6.45
C PRO A 134 -9.26 14.69 -5.39
N LEU A 135 -9.55 15.89 -5.83
CA LEU A 135 -9.79 17.04 -4.94
C LEU A 135 -11.24 16.99 -4.45
N LEU A 136 -11.43 16.99 -3.13
CA LEU A 136 -12.75 16.96 -2.49
C LEU A 136 -13.33 18.36 -2.33
N GLN A 137 -12.46 19.35 -2.08
CA GLN A 137 -12.83 20.76 -1.88
C GLN A 137 -11.71 21.65 -2.40
N GLY A 138 -12.03 22.86 -2.87
CA GLY A 138 -11.05 23.82 -3.36
C GLY A 138 -10.51 23.50 -4.75
N ASN A 139 -9.41 24.16 -5.13
CA ASN A 139 -8.72 23.99 -6.41
C ASN A 139 -7.24 24.34 -6.28
N VAL A 140 -6.48 24.12 -7.34
CA VAL A 140 -5.03 24.39 -7.42
C VAL A 140 -4.69 25.55 -8.38
N SER A 141 -5.65 26.46 -8.65
CA SER A 141 -5.46 27.57 -9.60
C SER A 141 -4.36 28.56 -9.18
N ASP A 142 -4.17 28.76 -7.87
CA ASP A 142 -3.24 29.75 -7.31
C ASP A 142 -1.91 29.11 -6.88
N TRP A 143 -1.44 28.11 -7.63
CA TRP A 143 -0.23 27.35 -7.33
C TRP A 143 1.04 28.16 -7.60
N ASN A 144 1.45 28.97 -6.63
CA ASN A 144 2.59 29.87 -6.75
C ASN A 144 3.63 29.61 -5.65
N SER A 145 4.89 29.34 -6.05
CA SER A 145 6.01 29.08 -5.17
C SER A 145 6.54 30.29 -4.41
N THR A 146 6.20 31.52 -4.86
CA THR A 146 6.61 32.77 -4.21
C THR A 146 5.53 33.39 -3.33
N ALA A 147 4.35 32.76 -3.24
CA ALA A 147 3.26 33.26 -2.40
C ALA A 147 3.61 33.15 -0.91
N SER A 148 3.11 34.10 -0.14
CA SER A 148 3.20 34.05 1.33
C SER A 148 1.83 34.43 1.90
N PRO A 149 1.09 33.49 2.50
CA PRO A 149 1.40 32.08 2.74
C PRO A 149 1.44 31.22 1.46
N LEU A 150 2.25 30.15 1.48
CA LEU A 150 2.33 29.18 0.38
C LEU A 150 1.03 28.39 0.23
N PRO A 151 0.55 28.16 -1.00
CA PRO A 151 -0.60 27.29 -1.21
C PRO A 151 -0.25 25.84 -0.87
N ALA A 152 -1.21 25.11 -0.29
CA ALA A 152 -1.04 23.71 0.03
C ALA A 152 -2.33 22.93 -0.20
N VAL A 153 -2.19 21.74 -0.77
CA VAL A 153 -3.26 20.73 -0.77
C VAL A 153 -2.99 19.77 0.38
N VAL A 154 -3.99 19.57 1.21
CA VAL A 154 -3.90 18.70 2.38
C VAL A 154 -4.84 17.51 2.23
N THR A 155 -4.47 16.37 2.78
CA THR A 155 -5.39 15.24 2.86
C THR A 155 -6.47 15.49 3.90
N ARG A 156 -7.59 14.79 3.75
CA ARG A 156 -8.74 14.95 4.65
C ARG A 156 -8.38 14.71 6.12
N ASP A 157 -7.62 13.67 6.42
CA ASP A 157 -7.17 13.31 7.77
C ASP A 157 -6.27 14.39 8.39
N LEU A 158 -5.40 15.01 7.57
CA LEU A 158 -4.61 16.15 8.03
C LEU A 158 -5.49 17.36 8.35
N ALA A 159 -6.45 17.67 7.48
CA ALA A 159 -7.39 18.77 7.72
C ALA A 159 -8.22 18.53 8.99
N ASP A 160 -8.68 17.30 9.22
CA ASP A 160 -9.42 16.92 10.42
C ASP A 160 -8.51 17.03 11.69
N SER A 161 -7.23 16.67 11.58
CA SER A 161 -6.27 16.76 12.69
C SER A 161 -5.88 18.20 13.04
N LEU A 162 -5.64 19.04 12.03
CA LEU A 162 -5.21 20.44 12.24
C LEU A 162 -6.37 21.37 12.66
N PHE A 163 -7.56 21.14 12.10
CA PHE A 163 -8.67 22.07 12.20
C PHE A 163 -9.90 21.48 12.90
N GLN A 164 -9.82 20.23 13.36
CA GLN A 164 -10.93 19.44 13.93
C GLN A 164 -12.08 19.19 12.94
N THR A 165 -11.94 19.59 11.69
CA THR A 165 -12.90 19.34 10.62
C THR A 165 -12.25 19.61 9.27
N SER A 166 -12.51 18.75 8.30
CA SER A 166 -12.15 19.00 6.89
C SER A 166 -13.14 19.96 6.20
N ALA A 167 -14.39 20.06 6.74
CA ALA A 167 -15.37 20.97 6.22
C ALA A 167 -14.97 22.42 6.53
N GLY A 168 -14.74 23.25 5.48
CA GLY A 168 -14.29 24.62 5.63
C GLY A 168 -12.81 24.78 5.99
N ALA A 169 -11.97 23.79 5.74
CA ALA A 169 -10.52 23.89 5.87
C ALA A 169 -9.89 24.77 4.80
N VAL A 170 -10.51 24.87 3.61
CA VAL A 170 -10.01 25.71 2.51
C VAL A 170 -9.94 27.19 2.93
N GLY A 171 -8.80 27.83 2.65
CA GLY A 171 -8.50 29.21 3.03
C GLY A 171 -7.90 29.38 4.43
N ARG A 172 -7.92 28.34 5.29
CA ARG A 172 -7.28 28.38 6.62
C ARG A 172 -5.77 28.26 6.49
N GLU A 173 -5.07 28.81 7.48
CA GLU A 173 -3.61 28.83 7.52
C GLU A 173 -3.08 27.88 8.60
N PHE A 174 -1.89 27.33 8.36
CA PHE A 174 -1.12 26.51 9.28
C PHE A 174 0.38 26.78 9.11
N LEU A 175 1.18 26.35 10.06
CA LEU A 175 2.60 26.67 10.15
C LEU A 175 3.43 25.39 10.07
N ASP A 176 4.58 25.48 9.41
CA ASP A 176 5.63 24.47 9.53
C ASP A 176 6.36 24.67 10.87
N TYR A 177 6.34 23.64 11.69
CA TYR A 177 6.93 23.68 13.03
C TYR A 177 8.46 23.63 12.98
N TYR A 178 9.03 22.87 12.03
CA TYR A 178 10.47 22.63 11.95
C TYR A 178 11.22 23.69 11.13
N SER A 179 10.58 24.30 10.15
CA SER A 179 11.21 25.25 9.21
C SER A 179 11.02 26.73 9.60
N GLY A 180 11.05 27.02 10.90
CA GLY A 180 11.04 28.42 11.36
C GLY A 180 9.74 29.19 11.14
N GLY A 181 8.60 28.49 11.02
CA GLY A 181 7.28 29.12 10.94
C GLY A 181 6.86 29.53 9.53
N LEU A 182 7.34 28.83 8.50
CA LEU A 182 6.84 29.00 7.14
C LEU A 182 5.31 28.78 7.14
N ARG A 183 4.58 29.73 6.53
CA ARG A 183 3.11 29.75 6.53
C ARG A 183 2.58 29.11 5.28
N TYR A 184 1.56 28.29 5.46
CA TYR A 184 0.81 27.63 4.40
C TYR A 184 -0.67 28.03 4.46
N ARG A 185 -1.32 28.09 3.31
CA ARG A 185 -2.78 28.27 3.20
C ARG A 185 -3.36 27.07 2.48
N VAL A 186 -4.38 26.46 3.04
CA VAL A 186 -5.09 25.35 2.40
C VAL A 186 -5.81 25.85 1.13
N SER A 187 -5.32 25.44 -0.03
CA SER A 187 -5.95 25.73 -1.34
C SER A 187 -7.00 24.69 -1.69
N ALA A 188 -6.74 23.43 -1.34
CA ALA A 188 -7.68 22.35 -1.56
C ALA A 188 -7.51 21.23 -0.51
N VAL A 189 -8.54 20.42 -0.36
CA VAL A 189 -8.53 19.18 0.42
C VAL A 189 -8.68 18.02 -0.55
N CYS A 190 -7.75 17.05 -0.49
CA CYS A 190 -7.81 15.84 -1.31
C CYS A 190 -8.24 14.61 -0.49
N ALA A 191 -8.48 13.50 -1.18
CA ALA A 191 -8.79 12.22 -0.56
C ALA A 191 -7.62 11.72 0.29
N LEU A 192 -7.91 10.74 1.17
CA LEU A 192 -6.90 10.04 1.95
C LEU A 192 -5.85 9.41 1.04
N GLN A 193 -4.58 9.50 1.41
CA GLN A 193 -3.47 8.97 0.62
C GLN A 193 -2.70 7.89 1.38
N LYS A 194 -2.10 6.97 0.61
CA LYS A 194 -1.16 5.97 1.08
C LYS A 194 0.21 6.18 0.43
N THR A 195 1.27 5.79 1.10
CA THR A 195 2.62 5.77 0.50
C THR A 195 2.83 4.58 -0.42
N ASP A 196 2.09 3.49 -0.17
CA ASP A 196 2.16 2.25 -0.94
C ASP A 196 0.88 1.42 -0.75
N ASP A 197 0.78 0.27 -1.40
CA ASP A 197 -0.41 -0.59 -1.34
C ASP A 197 -0.71 -1.12 0.06
N TYR A 198 0.31 -1.30 0.89
CA TYR A 198 0.22 -1.96 2.19
C TYR A 198 0.34 -1.00 3.37
N ALA A 199 0.65 0.27 3.12
CA ALA A 199 0.70 1.30 4.15
C ALA A 199 -0.70 1.68 4.66
N ARG A 200 -0.76 2.19 5.88
CA ARG A 200 -1.95 2.88 6.40
C ARG A 200 -2.13 4.21 5.68
N TYR A 201 -3.35 4.71 5.67
CA TYR A 201 -3.59 6.10 5.33
C TYR A 201 -2.86 6.99 6.33
N GLY A 202 -2.28 8.06 5.84
CA GLY A 202 -1.59 9.02 6.66
C GLY A 202 -1.75 10.44 6.14
N PRO A 203 -1.42 11.43 6.95
CA PRO A 203 -1.52 12.83 6.59
C PRO A 203 -0.46 13.19 5.54
N PHE A 204 -0.90 13.90 4.48
CA PHE A 204 -0.04 14.44 3.44
C PHE A 204 -0.26 15.92 3.22
N VAL A 205 0.83 16.62 2.94
CA VAL A 205 0.85 17.97 2.36
C VAL A 205 1.50 17.91 1.00
N LEU A 206 0.80 18.44 0.00
CA LEU A 206 1.34 18.72 -1.31
C LEU A 206 1.43 20.24 -1.46
N THR A 207 2.61 20.76 -1.84
CA THR A 207 2.88 22.20 -1.88
C THR A 207 3.84 22.50 -3.04
N PRO A 208 3.87 23.74 -3.57
CA PRO A 208 4.89 24.13 -4.54
C PRO A 208 6.31 23.98 -3.97
N PHE A 209 7.28 23.91 -4.86
CA PHE A 209 8.68 23.91 -4.48
C PHE A 209 9.02 25.24 -3.76
N PRO A 210 9.52 25.20 -2.51
CA PRO A 210 9.95 26.41 -1.84
C PRO A 210 11.26 26.94 -2.42
N GLY A 211 11.56 28.22 -2.20
CA GLY A 211 12.75 28.87 -2.77
C GLY A 211 14.08 28.19 -2.42
N TRP A 212 14.25 27.76 -1.17
CA TRP A 212 15.47 27.06 -0.69
C TRP A 212 15.76 25.76 -1.43
N PHE A 213 14.72 25.11 -1.94
CA PHE A 213 14.88 23.88 -2.73
C PHE A 213 15.82 24.08 -3.93
N TYR A 214 15.74 25.22 -4.53
CA TYR A 214 16.53 25.58 -5.71
C TYR A 214 17.95 26.05 -5.34
N GLU A 215 18.08 26.68 -4.18
CA GLU A 215 19.38 27.10 -3.66
C GLU A 215 20.29 25.89 -3.39
N ASP A 216 19.72 24.81 -2.86
CA ASP A 216 20.41 23.55 -2.60
C ASP A 216 20.55 22.66 -3.85
N GLN A 217 20.06 23.11 -5.01
CA GLN A 217 20.12 22.41 -6.30
C GLN A 217 19.64 20.95 -6.26
N TYR A 218 18.56 20.68 -5.51
CA TYR A 218 17.93 19.38 -5.52
C TYR A 218 17.33 19.06 -6.88
N LEU A 219 17.52 17.83 -7.33
CA LEU A 219 16.93 17.34 -8.57
C LEU A 219 15.52 16.80 -8.34
N PRO A 220 14.50 17.41 -8.94
CA PRO A 220 13.17 16.84 -8.89
C PRO A 220 13.11 15.57 -9.73
N PHE A 221 12.22 14.66 -9.34
CA PHE A 221 11.78 13.59 -10.19
C PHE A 221 10.74 14.11 -11.17
N ILE A 222 10.60 13.43 -12.30
CA ILE A 222 9.53 13.71 -13.25
C ILE A 222 8.64 12.48 -13.32
N SER A 223 7.35 12.69 -13.07
CA SER A 223 6.34 11.67 -13.38
C SER A 223 5.65 12.04 -14.67
N LEU A 224 5.47 11.06 -15.54
CA LEU A 224 4.73 11.22 -16.77
C LEU A 224 3.62 10.19 -16.86
N ARG A 225 2.46 10.62 -17.31
CA ARG A 225 1.35 9.76 -17.70
C ARG A 225 1.38 9.58 -19.19
N ILE A 226 1.24 8.35 -19.62
CA ILE A 226 1.18 8.01 -21.05
C ILE A 226 -0.22 7.56 -21.44
N ARG A 227 -0.50 7.64 -22.73
CA ARG A 227 -1.75 7.14 -23.28
C ARG A 227 -1.81 5.62 -23.16
N PRO A 228 -2.95 5.03 -22.78
CA PRO A 228 -3.08 3.59 -22.58
C PRO A 228 -2.64 2.75 -23.79
N GLU A 229 -2.89 3.23 -25.00
CA GLU A 229 -2.52 2.55 -26.24
C GLU A 229 -1.01 2.47 -26.47
N ALA A 230 -0.26 3.37 -25.85
CA ALA A 230 1.20 3.43 -25.94
C ALA A 230 1.90 2.62 -24.83
N ASP A 231 1.16 2.22 -23.80
CA ASP A 231 1.70 1.48 -22.64
C ASP A 231 1.95 0.01 -22.99
N THR A 232 3.13 -0.24 -23.48
CA THR A 232 3.60 -1.58 -23.85
C THR A 232 4.80 -1.95 -22.99
N ASP A 233 5.07 -3.24 -22.83
CA ASP A 233 6.18 -3.77 -22.02
C ASP A 233 7.55 -3.15 -22.38
N ASN A 234 7.71 -2.67 -23.60
CA ASN A 234 8.95 -2.05 -24.09
C ASN A 234 8.91 -0.50 -24.10
N PHE A 235 7.88 0.13 -23.53
CA PHE A 235 7.74 1.57 -23.60
C PHE A 235 8.95 2.30 -22.96
N ALA A 236 9.34 1.93 -21.75
CA ALA A 236 10.46 2.55 -21.06
C ALA A 236 11.76 2.48 -21.88
N ALA A 237 12.07 1.33 -22.47
CA ALA A 237 13.25 1.14 -23.28
C ALA A 237 13.21 1.99 -24.57
N ARG A 238 12.08 2.06 -25.24
CA ARG A 238 11.91 2.90 -26.45
C ARG A 238 12.01 4.37 -26.11
N PHE A 239 11.31 4.83 -25.09
CA PHE A 239 11.37 6.21 -24.63
C PHE A 239 12.80 6.60 -24.28
N TYR A 240 13.53 5.73 -23.55
CA TYR A 240 14.92 6.00 -23.21
C TYR A 240 15.79 6.16 -24.46
N GLN A 241 15.68 5.27 -25.44
CA GLN A 241 16.44 5.34 -26.68
C GLN A 241 16.12 6.59 -27.50
N ASP A 242 14.85 6.93 -27.63
CA ASP A 242 14.38 8.08 -28.41
C ASP A 242 14.75 9.41 -27.76
N MET A 243 14.73 9.47 -26.42
CA MET A 243 14.84 10.73 -25.68
C MET A 243 16.21 10.96 -25.05
N MET A 244 17.10 9.94 -24.95
CA MET A 244 18.37 10.08 -24.26
C MET A 244 19.26 11.20 -24.84
N SER A 245 19.25 11.41 -26.16
CA SER A 245 19.99 12.50 -26.80
C SER A 245 19.22 13.82 -26.73
N GLN A 246 17.89 13.77 -26.81
CA GLN A 246 17.05 14.96 -26.78
C GLN A 246 16.99 15.59 -25.38
N LEU A 247 17.09 14.79 -24.33
CA LEU A 247 17.09 15.25 -22.94
C LEU A 247 18.47 15.59 -22.38
N GLN A 248 19.50 15.63 -23.25
CA GLN A 248 20.79 16.27 -22.91
C GLN A 248 20.64 17.79 -23.02
N VAL A 249 20.18 18.41 -21.96
CA VAL A 249 20.04 19.86 -21.80
C VAL A 249 20.90 20.27 -20.61
N ALA A 250 22.08 20.78 -20.89
CA ALA A 250 23.07 21.08 -19.84
C ALA A 250 22.48 21.92 -18.70
N PRO A 251 22.70 21.55 -17.43
CA PRO A 251 23.58 20.48 -16.95
C PRO A 251 22.91 19.09 -16.89
N PHE A 252 21.65 18.95 -17.32
CA PHE A 252 20.81 17.77 -17.12
C PHE A 252 20.98 16.73 -18.23
N TYR A 253 20.78 15.47 -17.85
CA TYR A 253 20.63 14.34 -18.77
C TYR A 253 19.66 13.28 -18.22
N LEU A 254 19.08 12.51 -19.11
CA LEU A 254 18.20 11.38 -18.75
C LEU A 254 19.05 10.28 -18.13
N PHE A 255 18.79 9.96 -16.87
CA PHE A 255 19.46 8.89 -16.15
C PHE A 255 18.73 7.57 -16.31
N ASP A 256 17.41 7.56 -16.04
CA ASP A 256 16.60 6.35 -16.03
C ASP A 256 15.12 6.67 -16.19
N ILE A 257 14.36 5.68 -16.66
CA ILE A 257 12.90 5.69 -16.70
C ILE A 257 12.35 4.33 -16.24
N GLN A 258 11.43 4.33 -15.31
CA GLN A 258 10.84 3.13 -14.74
C GLN A 258 9.32 3.30 -14.56
N SER A 259 8.53 2.24 -14.83
CA SER A 259 7.11 2.27 -14.49
C SER A 259 6.89 2.15 -12.98
N TYR A 260 5.84 2.75 -12.44
CA TYR A 260 5.48 2.54 -11.04
C TYR A 260 5.08 1.08 -10.75
N LYS A 261 4.62 0.35 -11.76
CA LYS A 261 4.35 -1.08 -11.68
C LYS A 261 5.63 -1.88 -11.42
N ASP A 262 6.70 -1.59 -12.15
CA ASP A 262 7.99 -2.26 -11.96
C ASP A 262 8.62 -1.88 -10.62
N GLN A 263 8.53 -0.61 -10.25
CA GLN A 263 8.99 -0.13 -8.94
C GLN A 263 8.27 -0.84 -7.78
N LYS A 264 6.96 -1.10 -7.90
CA LYS A 264 6.22 -1.92 -6.94
C LYS A 264 6.78 -3.33 -6.86
N ILE A 265 6.98 -3.99 -8.00
CA ILE A 265 7.50 -5.37 -8.04
C ILE A 265 8.89 -5.47 -7.40
N GLU A 266 9.78 -4.54 -7.72
CA GLU A 266 11.12 -4.48 -7.15
C GLU A 266 11.08 -4.25 -5.64
N ARG A 267 10.25 -3.32 -5.19
CA ARG A 267 10.06 -3.06 -3.76
C ARG A 267 9.51 -4.28 -3.02
N ASP A 268 8.44 -4.87 -3.52
CA ASP A 268 7.79 -6.02 -2.89
C ASP A 268 8.74 -7.23 -2.82
N ALA A 269 9.65 -7.35 -3.78
CA ALA A 269 10.71 -8.35 -3.74
C ALA A 269 11.80 -7.99 -2.72
N ALA A 270 12.26 -6.74 -2.70
CA ALA A 270 13.32 -6.25 -1.82
C ALA A 270 12.91 -6.22 -0.34
N GLU A 271 11.63 -5.96 -0.04
CA GLU A 271 11.07 -5.98 1.30
C GLU A 271 10.61 -7.37 1.75
N GLY A 272 10.73 -8.37 0.89
CA GLY A 272 10.33 -9.74 1.20
C GLY A 272 8.82 -9.97 1.22
N ILE A 273 8.00 -9.02 0.76
CA ILE A 273 6.55 -9.14 0.71
C ILE A 273 6.13 -10.27 -0.23
N THR A 274 6.69 -10.31 -1.43
CA THR A 274 6.41 -11.35 -2.43
C THR A 274 6.73 -12.75 -1.91
N PRO A 275 7.94 -13.07 -1.38
CA PRO A 275 8.21 -14.39 -0.83
C PRO A 275 7.37 -14.70 0.41
N TYR A 276 7.03 -13.70 1.23
CA TYR A 276 6.17 -13.89 2.39
C TYR A 276 4.76 -14.32 2.00
N ILE A 277 4.12 -13.64 1.05
CA ILE A 277 2.81 -14.02 0.52
C ILE A 277 2.85 -15.41 -0.14
N ARG A 278 3.91 -15.72 -0.89
CA ARG A 278 4.08 -17.05 -1.52
C ARG A 278 4.20 -18.15 -0.48
N SER A 279 5.01 -17.95 0.57
CA SER A 279 5.17 -18.93 1.65
C SER A 279 3.88 -19.13 2.42
N ALA A 280 3.14 -18.06 2.74
CA ALA A 280 1.85 -18.16 3.40
C ALA A 280 0.83 -18.97 2.57
N ARG A 281 0.78 -18.75 1.24
CA ARG A 281 -0.07 -19.55 0.33
C ARG A 281 0.32 -21.03 0.32
N LEU A 282 1.62 -21.34 0.24
CA LEU A 282 2.11 -22.72 0.26
C LEU A 282 1.78 -23.41 1.58
N ILE A 283 1.90 -22.71 2.70
CA ILE A 283 1.55 -23.25 4.03
C ILE A 283 0.04 -23.54 4.09
N VAL A 284 -0.82 -22.65 3.61
CA VAL A 284 -2.28 -22.90 3.57
C VAL A 284 -2.57 -24.14 2.72
N ILE A 285 -2.02 -24.25 1.51
CA ILE A 285 -2.20 -25.41 0.64
C ILE A 285 -1.74 -26.71 1.32
N PHE A 286 -0.58 -26.67 1.97
CA PHE A 286 -0.04 -27.81 2.72
C PHE A 286 -0.98 -28.23 3.85
N PHE A 287 -1.50 -27.30 4.63
CA PHE A 287 -2.44 -27.62 5.70
C PHE A 287 -3.77 -28.15 5.20
N VAL A 288 -4.33 -27.57 4.14
CA VAL A 288 -5.56 -28.09 3.51
C VAL A 288 -5.35 -29.53 3.07
N PHE A 289 -4.24 -29.84 2.42
CA PHE A 289 -3.91 -31.22 2.01
C PHE A 289 -3.71 -32.16 3.22
N ASN A 290 -3.05 -31.70 4.27
CA ASN A 290 -2.87 -32.45 5.52
C ASN A 290 -4.20 -32.74 6.23
N VAL A 291 -5.08 -31.75 6.30
CA VAL A 291 -6.43 -31.91 6.86
C VAL A 291 -7.22 -32.95 6.07
N PHE A 292 -7.18 -32.86 4.73
CA PHE A 292 -7.85 -33.82 3.86
C PHE A 292 -7.37 -35.27 4.10
N ILE A 293 -6.05 -35.51 4.15
CA ILE A 293 -5.48 -36.82 4.43
C ILE A 293 -5.88 -37.29 5.84
N GLY A 294 -5.80 -36.41 6.84
CA GLY A 294 -6.18 -36.71 8.21
C GLY A 294 -7.67 -37.09 8.34
N LEU A 295 -8.54 -36.37 7.68
CA LEU A 295 -9.97 -36.70 7.61
C LEU A 295 -10.20 -38.05 6.94
N MET A 296 -9.60 -38.29 5.77
CA MET A 296 -9.69 -39.58 5.08
C MET A 296 -9.25 -40.73 5.98
N GLY A 297 -8.10 -40.58 6.66
CA GLY A 297 -7.60 -41.60 7.58
C GLY A 297 -8.50 -41.86 8.78
N THR A 298 -9.02 -40.79 9.41
CA THR A 298 -9.93 -40.92 10.55
C THR A 298 -11.28 -41.52 10.18
N PHE A 299 -11.85 -41.11 9.03
CA PHE A 299 -13.10 -41.70 8.51
C PHE A 299 -12.92 -43.18 8.14
N TRP A 300 -11.81 -43.51 7.48
CA TRP A 300 -11.49 -44.91 7.14
C TRP A 300 -11.38 -45.77 8.40
N PHE A 301 -10.62 -45.32 9.41
CA PHE A 301 -10.40 -46.06 10.64
C PHE A 301 -11.70 -46.23 11.45
N ARG A 302 -12.47 -45.15 11.65
CA ARG A 302 -13.74 -45.16 12.35
C ARG A 302 -14.76 -46.08 11.67
N THR A 303 -14.90 -46.00 10.34
CA THR A 303 -15.83 -46.79 9.58
C THR A 303 -15.49 -48.28 9.69
N ARG A 304 -14.19 -48.60 9.62
CA ARG A 304 -13.71 -49.98 9.72
C ARG A 304 -13.95 -50.56 11.12
N HIS A 305 -13.71 -49.83 12.18
CA HIS A 305 -13.90 -50.27 13.56
C HIS A 305 -15.38 -50.41 13.95
N ARG A 306 -16.25 -49.59 13.42
CA ARG A 306 -17.68 -49.62 13.70
C ARG A 306 -18.52 -50.38 12.67
N ARG A 307 -17.87 -51.16 11.80
CA ARG A 307 -18.54 -51.85 10.69
C ARG A 307 -19.65 -52.82 11.17
N SER A 308 -19.46 -53.53 12.26
CA SER A 308 -20.45 -54.43 12.86
C SER A 308 -21.64 -53.65 13.45
N GLU A 309 -21.39 -52.54 14.12
CA GLU A 309 -22.42 -51.67 14.69
C GLU A 309 -23.28 -51.03 13.59
N ILE A 310 -22.63 -50.53 12.53
CA ILE A 310 -23.29 -49.94 11.35
C ILE A 310 -24.17 -51.01 10.67
N ALA A 311 -23.65 -52.25 10.51
CA ALA A 311 -24.39 -53.36 9.92
C ALA A 311 -25.66 -53.70 10.74
N LEU A 312 -25.50 -53.75 12.06
CA LEU A 312 -26.62 -54.04 12.97
C LEU A 312 -27.69 -52.94 12.89
N ARG A 313 -27.32 -51.67 12.86
CA ARG A 313 -28.24 -50.56 12.73
C ARG A 313 -28.98 -50.56 11.37
N MET A 314 -28.30 -50.93 10.31
CA MET A 314 -28.93 -51.11 8.98
C MET A 314 -29.90 -52.28 8.98
N ALA A 315 -29.55 -53.39 9.65
CA ALA A 315 -30.44 -54.54 9.79
C ALA A 315 -31.73 -54.18 10.61
N MET A 316 -31.61 -53.23 11.55
CA MET A 316 -32.77 -52.71 12.32
C MET A 316 -33.51 -51.58 11.60
N GLY A 317 -33.27 -51.34 10.30
CA GLY A 317 -34.04 -50.39 9.47
C GLY A 317 -33.49 -48.97 9.39
N SER A 318 -32.27 -48.69 9.89
CA SER A 318 -31.66 -47.37 9.70
C SER A 318 -31.22 -47.14 8.26
N SER A 319 -31.62 -46.01 7.69
CA SER A 319 -31.20 -45.62 6.32
C SER A 319 -29.72 -45.26 6.26
N ARG A 320 -29.09 -45.53 5.12
CA ARG A 320 -27.68 -45.14 4.85
C ARG A 320 -27.43 -43.63 5.02
N GLY A 321 -28.40 -42.79 4.70
CA GLY A 321 -28.35 -41.34 4.87
C GLY A 321 -28.26 -40.94 6.34
N ARG A 322 -29.08 -41.57 7.21
CA ARG A 322 -29.09 -41.28 8.66
C ARG A 322 -27.78 -41.62 9.33
N ILE A 323 -27.14 -42.72 8.94
CA ILE A 323 -25.84 -43.13 9.45
C ILE A 323 -24.75 -42.15 9.01
N ARG A 324 -24.77 -41.71 7.74
CA ARG A 324 -23.83 -40.70 7.22
C ARG A 324 -23.93 -39.39 7.99
N TRP A 325 -25.14 -38.88 8.18
CA TRP A 325 -25.35 -37.63 8.93
C TRP A 325 -24.92 -37.74 10.39
N GLN A 326 -25.12 -38.92 11.02
CA GLN A 326 -24.64 -39.15 12.39
C GLN A 326 -23.11 -39.12 12.47
N LEU A 327 -22.41 -39.79 11.55
CA LEU A 327 -20.94 -39.79 11.52
C LEU A 327 -20.35 -38.39 11.19
N LEU A 328 -21.01 -37.66 10.30
CA LEU A 328 -20.63 -36.28 10.00
C LEU A 328 -20.85 -35.37 11.22
N GLY A 329 -21.99 -35.51 11.90
CA GLY A 329 -22.30 -34.76 13.12
C GLY A 329 -21.32 -34.99 14.26
N GLU A 330 -20.91 -36.24 14.47
CA GLU A 330 -19.82 -36.57 15.43
C GLU A 330 -18.51 -35.90 15.07
N GLY A 331 -18.15 -35.89 13.78
CA GLY A 331 -16.94 -35.24 13.29
C GLY A 331 -16.97 -33.71 13.45
N LEU A 332 -18.08 -33.09 13.09
CA LEU A 332 -18.30 -31.65 13.25
C LEU A 332 -18.28 -31.22 14.72
N LEU A 333 -18.87 -31.99 15.59
CA LEU A 333 -18.88 -31.73 17.03
C LEU A 333 -17.46 -31.76 17.63
N LEU A 334 -16.65 -32.74 17.23
CA LEU A 334 -15.26 -32.81 17.66
C LEU A 334 -14.44 -31.65 17.12
N LEU A 335 -14.66 -31.25 15.87
CA LEU A 335 -14.02 -30.08 15.27
C LEU A 335 -14.40 -28.80 16.04
N ALA A 336 -15.68 -28.62 16.36
CA ALA A 336 -16.17 -27.48 17.12
C ALA A 336 -15.55 -27.42 18.53
N LEU A 337 -15.46 -28.54 19.23
CA LEU A 337 -14.82 -28.60 20.55
C LEU A 337 -13.31 -28.30 20.48
N ALA A 338 -12.62 -28.86 19.49
CA ALA A 338 -11.18 -28.64 19.31
C ALA A 338 -10.86 -27.19 18.84
N SER A 339 -11.79 -26.51 18.18
CA SER A 339 -11.60 -25.12 17.74
C SER A 339 -11.68 -24.11 18.88
N ILE A 340 -12.34 -24.41 20.01
CA ILE A 340 -12.46 -23.48 21.14
C ILE A 340 -11.09 -23.01 21.67
N PRO A 341 -10.16 -23.89 22.06
CA PRO A 341 -8.85 -23.46 22.54
C PRO A 341 -8.02 -22.78 21.43
N ALA A 342 -8.20 -23.19 20.16
CA ALA A 342 -7.55 -22.52 19.03
C ALA A 342 -8.04 -21.08 18.87
N LEU A 343 -9.36 -20.86 18.97
CA LEU A 343 -9.95 -19.51 18.91
C LEU A 343 -9.44 -18.63 20.05
N MET A 344 -9.28 -19.16 21.26
CA MET A 344 -8.69 -18.41 22.39
C MET A 344 -7.27 -17.94 22.07
N ILE A 345 -6.46 -18.79 21.45
CA ILE A 345 -5.10 -18.42 21.02
C ILE A 345 -5.17 -17.33 19.93
N CYS A 346 -6.02 -17.50 18.90
CA CYS A 346 -6.18 -16.54 17.83
C CYS A 346 -6.65 -15.16 18.35
N ILE A 347 -7.59 -15.14 19.30
CA ILE A 347 -8.04 -13.90 19.95
C ILE A 347 -6.88 -13.20 20.67
N ASN A 348 -6.07 -13.95 21.44
CA ASN A 348 -4.88 -13.39 22.09
C ASN A 348 -3.86 -12.85 21.09
N MET A 349 -3.67 -13.53 19.95
CA MET A 349 -2.78 -13.03 18.88
C MET A 349 -3.29 -11.72 18.28
N VAL A 350 -4.60 -11.58 18.07
CA VAL A 350 -5.22 -10.32 17.61
C VAL A 350 -5.04 -9.21 18.65
N MET A 351 -5.30 -9.50 19.93
CA MET A 351 -5.14 -8.51 21.00
C MET A 351 -3.67 -8.10 21.23
N ALA A 352 -2.73 -8.97 20.94
CA ALA A 352 -1.30 -8.70 20.99
C ALA A 352 -0.73 -8.08 19.71
N ASP A 353 -1.59 -7.78 18.73
CA ASP A 353 -1.23 -7.21 17.41
C ASP A 353 -0.11 -7.98 16.69
N VAL A 354 -0.10 -9.30 16.86
CA VAL A 354 0.90 -10.18 16.23
C VAL A 354 0.63 -10.36 14.74
N THR A 355 -0.59 -10.07 14.29
CA THR A 355 -1.00 -10.19 12.88
C THR A 355 -0.63 -8.94 12.11
N PHE A 356 0.63 -8.88 11.72
CA PHE A 356 1.25 -7.73 11.09
C PHE A 356 0.75 -7.51 9.66
N THR A 357 -0.09 -6.53 9.46
CA THR A 357 -0.09 -5.71 8.26
C THR A 357 -0.30 -4.27 8.71
N GLU A 358 0.68 -3.40 8.48
CA GLU A 358 0.57 -1.96 8.72
C GLU A 358 -0.68 -1.35 8.08
N ALA A 359 -1.20 -2.03 7.05
CA ALA A 359 -2.30 -1.56 6.21
C ALA A 359 -3.70 -1.71 6.81
N THR A 360 -3.89 -2.58 7.78
CA THR A 360 -5.24 -2.87 8.32
C THR A 360 -5.18 -3.09 9.82
N ASP A 361 -5.94 -2.29 10.55
CA ASP A 361 -6.16 -2.56 11.96
C ASP A 361 -6.75 -3.95 12.14
N ALA A 362 -6.33 -4.64 13.21
CA ALA A 362 -6.92 -5.91 13.61
C ALA A 362 -8.38 -5.67 14.02
N THR A 363 -9.28 -5.69 13.05
CA THR A 363 -10.72 -5.52 13.33
C THR A 363 -11.37 -6.85 13.66
N TRP A 364 -12.31 -6.84 14.58
CA TRP A 364 -13.14 -8.02 14.90
C TRP A 364 -13.84 -8.59 13.66
N GLY A 365 -14.22 -7.72 12.71
CA GLY A 365 -14.80 -8.14 11.43
C GLY A 365 -13.82 -8.99 10.59
N ARG A 366 -12.56 -8.57 10.48
CA ARG A 366 -11.50 -9.35 9.82
C ARG A 366 -11.29 -10.70 10.49
N PHE A 367 -11.22 -10.71 11.83
CA PHE A 367 -11.07 -11.94 12.61
C PHE A 367 -12.18 -12.95 12.29
N VAL A 368 -13.45 -12.52 12.35
CA VAL A 368 -14.60 -13.38 12.06
C VAL A 368 -14.57 -13.93 10.64
N ILE A 369 -14.22 -13.10 9.66
CA ILE A 369 -14.10 -13.55 8.26
C ILE A 369 -13.02 -14.62 8.13
N CYS A 370 -11.82 -14.39 8.67
CA CYS A 370 -10.70 -15.33 8.57
C CYS A 370 -10.99 -16.65 9.31
N VAL A 371 -11.61 -16.59 10.49
CA VAL A 371 -12.06 -17.78 11.22
C VAL A 371 -13.09 -18.57 10.40
N SER A 372 -14.03 -17.87 9.77
CA SER A 372 -15.05 -18.51 8.93
C SER A 372 -14.45 -19.21 7.71
N ILE A 373 -13.47 -18.59 7.07
CA ILE A 373 -12.74 -19.20 5.94
C ILE A 373 -12.05 -20.48 6.39
N VAL A 374 -11.32 -20.43 7.51
CA VAL A 374 -10.60 -21.61 8.04
C VAL A 374 -11.57 -22.72 8.45
N TRP A 375 -12.75 -22.37 8.96
CA TRP A 375 -13.80 -23.35 9.33
C TRP A 375 -14.41 -24.05 8.11
N ILE A 376 -14.45 -23.38 6.96
CA ILE A 376 -14.97 -23.93 5.71
C ILE A 376 -13.92 -24.79 5.00
N LEU A 377 -12.63 -24.43 5.09
CA LEU A 377 -11.51 -25.20 4.53
C LEU A 377 -11.25 -26.48 5.30
#